data_96ada7b2ca802bed5d4816b2360fcfd0
#
_entry.id   96ada7b2ca802bed5d4816b2360fcfd0
#
_cell.length_a   1.000
_cell.length_b   1.000
_cell.length_c   1.000
_cell.angle_alpha   90.00
_cell.angle_beta   90.00
_cell.angle_gamma   90.00
#
_symmetry.space_group_name_H-M   'P 1'
#
loop_
_entity.id
_entity.type
_entity.pdbx_description
1 polymer ?
#
loop_
_entity_poly.entity_id
_entity_poly.type
_entity_poly.pdbx_seq_one_letter_code
_entity_poly.pdbx_strand_id
1 'polypeptide(L)'
;MFKEHKGEMLFIGFAMILYLVMAALDASQKFVYTAVLFGLFGLVIAWKLFESVDDEPAGNEKMTEIADAIHEGAMVFLSREYKMLGYFVGAVFILLLVLISVQKGVWIGFWTAVAYAVGAGCSMLAGYFGMNAATTSGVRTSQAALDG
;
A
#
# COMPACT_ATOMS: atom_id res chain seq x y z
N MET A 1 -26.27 -9.54 -10.64
CA MET A 1 -25.70 -10.86 -10.92
C MET A 1 -24.85 -10.91 -12.20
N PHE A 2 -25.19 -10.28 -13.29
CA PHE A 2 -24.36 -10.30 -14.54
C PHE A 2 -23.23 -9.25 -14.62
N LYS A 3 -23.18 -8.26 -13.74
CA LYS A 3 -22.14 -7.21 -13.71
C LYS A 3 -20.89 -7.63 -12.94
N GLU A 4 -21.03 -8.51 -11.97
CA GLU A 4 -19.95 -9.03 -11.12
C GLU A 4 -19.00 -9.96 -11.86
N HIS A 5 -19.52 -10.83 -12.73
CA HIS A 5 -18.70 -11.78 -13.51
C HIS A 5 -17.83 -11.15 -14.61
N LYS A 6 -18.15 -9.94 -15.09
CA LYS A 6 -17.31 -9.27 -16.10
C LYS A 6 -15.96 -8.80 -15.52
N GLY A 7 -15.94 -8.37 -14.26
CA GLY A 7 -14.70 -8.00 -13.58
C GLY A 7 -13.78 -9.19 -13.36
N GLU A 8 -14.34 -10.33 -12.94
CA GLU A 8 -13.58 -11.56 -12.73
C GLU A 8 -13.01 -12.14 -14.04
N MET A 9 -13.80 -12.14 -15.13
CA MET A 9 -13.33 -12.61 -16.43
C MET A 9 -12.23 -11.73 -17.03
N LEU A 10 -12.34 -10.39 -16.90
CA LEU A 10 -11.30 -9.46 -17.31
C LEU A 10 -10.02 -9.67 -16.49
N PHE A 11 -10.17 -9.98 -15.21
CA PHE A 11 -9.07 -10.24 -14.30
C PHE A 11 -8.34 -11.55 -14.62
N ILE A 12 -9.09 -12.64 -14.83
CA ILE A 12 -8.54 -13.94 -15.26
C ILE A 12 -7.84 -13.81 -16.61
N GLY A 13 -8.44 -13.07 -17.55
CA GLY A 13 -7.85 -12.80 -18.87
C GLY A 13 -6.53 -12.02 -18.77
N PHE A 14 -6.48 -10.99 -17.93
CA PHE A 14 -5.27 -10.22 -17.68
C PHE A 14 -4.17 -11.07 -17.01
N ALA A 15 -4.52 -11.86 -15.99
CA ALA A 15 -3.58 -12.77 -15.32
C ALA A 15 -3.02 -13.83 -16.29
N MET A 16 -3.84 -14.32 -17.21
CA MET A 16 -3.44 -15.32 -18.21
C MET A 16 -2.51 -14.73 -19.29
N ILE A 17 -2.80 -13.51 -19.79
CA ILE A 17 -1.93 -12.79 -20.72
C ILE A 17 -0.58 -12.51 -20.06
N LEU A 18 -0.59 -12.10 -18.82
CA LEU A 18 0.58 -11.78 -18.04
C LEU A 18 1.43 -13.02 -17.75
N TYR A 19 0.80 -14.17 -17.45
CA TYR A 19 1.47 -15.46 -17.34
C TYR A 19 2.16 -15.88 -18.65
N LEU A 20 1.51 -15.68 -19.81
CA LEU A 20 2.07 -15.96 -21.12
C LEU A 20 3.28 -15.08 -21.44
N VAL A 21 3.20 -13.77 -21.14
CA VAL A 21 4.34 -12.84 -21.27
C VAL A 21 5.49 -13.29 -20.37
N MET A 22 5.20 -13.70 -19.14
CA MET A 22 6.17 -14.22 -18.18
C MET A 22 6.81 -15.53 -18.63
N ALA A 23 6.07 -16.40 -19.29
CA ALA A 23 6.59 -17.65 -19.82
C ALA A 23 7.63 -17.45 -20.93
N ALA A 24 7.56 -16.31 -21.62
CA ALA A 24 8.48 -15.93 -22.71
C ALA A 24 9.77 -15.23 -22.23
N LEU A 25 9.86 -14.86 -20.95
CA LEU A 25 11.01 -14.14 -20.37
C LEU A 25 12.04 -15.09 -19.75
N ASP A 26 13.30 -14.63 -19.64
CA ASP A 26 14.39 -15.37 -19.01
C ASP A 26 14.10 -15.69 -17.54
N ALA A 27 14.57 -16.87 -17.08
CA ALA A 27 14.28 -17.41 -15.76
C ALA A 27 14.62 -16.44 -14.60
N SER A 28 15.68 -15.65 -14.73
CA SER A 28 16.13 -14.70 -13.72
C SER A 28 15.17 -13.50 -13.54
N GLN A 29 14.45 -13.11 -14.59
CA GLN A 29 13.50 -12.00 -14.56
C GLN A 29 12.09 -12.42 -14.12
N LYS A 30 11.76 -13.72 -14.24
CA LYS A 30 10.43 -14.23 -13.87
C LYS A 30 10.05 -13.93 -12.43
N PHE A 31 10.97 -14.04 -11.50
CA PHE A 31 10.70 -13.75 -10.08
C PHE A 31 10.34 -12.27 -9.84
N VAL A 32 11.04 -11.34 -10.50
CA VAL A 32 10.78 -9.90 -10.36
C VAL A 32 9.40 -9.54 -10.90
N TYR A 33 9.09 -10.00 -12.12
CA TYR A 33 7.78 -9.73 -12.72
C TYR A 33 6.65 -10.40 -11.93
N THR A 34 6.85 -11.62 -11.41
CA THR A 34 5.87 -12.31 -10.56
C THR A 34 5.58 -11.49 -9.30
N ALA A 35 6.61 -10.96 -8.63
CA ALA A 35 6.44 -10.12 -7.44
C ALA A 35 5.63 -8.85 -7.74
N VAL A 36 5.93 -8.16 -8.84
CA VAL A 36 5.18 -6.96 -9.27
C VAL A 36 3.72 -7.29 -9.54
N LEU A 37 3.45 -8.43 -10.19
CA LEU A 37 2.10 -8.87 -10.50
C LEU A 37 1.27 -9.19 -9.26
N PHE A 38 1.84 -9.94 -8.32
CA PHE A 38 1.18 -10.23 -7.05
C PHE A 38 0.94 -8.94 -6.24
N GLY A 39 1.88 -7.99 -6.30
CA GLY A 39 1.71 -6.67 -5.70
C GLY A 39 0.52 -5.90 -6.30
N LEU A 40 0.44 -5.81 -7.63
CA LEU A 40 -0.67 -5.16 -8.33
C LEU A 40 -2.01 -5.87 -8.05
N PHE A 41 -2.00 -7.19 -8.02
CA PHE A 41 -3.17 -7.99 -7.67
C PHE A 41 -3.65 -7.70 -6.25
N GLY A 42 -2.72 -7.67 -5.29
CA GLY A 42 -3.01 -7.30 -3.91
C GLY A 42 -3.65 -5.91 -3.79
N LEU A 43 -3.14 -4.92 -4.56
CA LEU A 43 -3.73 -3.57 -4.59
C LEU A 43 -5.16 -3.55 -5.13
N VAL A 44 -5.46 -4.32 -6.17
CA VAL A 44 -6.83 -4.42 -6.72
C VAL A 44 -7.78 -5.06 -5.72
N ILE A 45 -7.36 -6.11 -5.02
CA ILE A 45 -8.15 -6.73 -3.95
C ILE A 45 -8.38 -5.75 -2.81
N ALA A 46 -7.31 -5.09 -2.34
CA ALA A 46 -7.40 -4.11 -1.25
C ALA A 46 -8.36 -2.97 -1.60
N TRP A 47 -8.30 -2.46 -2.82
CA TRP A 47 -9.22 -1.44 -3.29
C TRP A 47 -10.68 -1.90 -3.27
N LYS A 48 -10.98 -3.09 -3.81
CA LYS A 48 -12.34 -3.65 -3.80
C LYS A 48 -12.87 -3.90 -2.39
N LEU A 49 -12.02 -4.41 -1.50
CA LEU A 49 -12.40 -4.63 -0.11
C LEU A 49 -12.67 -3.31 0.61
N PHE A 50 -11.85 -2.29 0.36
CA PHE A 50 -12.06 -0.96 0.94
C PHE A 50 -13.39 -0.35 0.45
N GLU A 51 -13.67 -0.40 -0.85
CA GLU A 51 -14.91 0.08 -1.45
C GLU A 51 -16.14 -0.66 -0.87
N SER A 52 -16.05 -1.99 -0.73
CA SER A 52 -17.12 -2.81 -0.14
C SER A 52 -17.41 -2.46 1.32
N VAL A 53 -16.38 -2.14 2.11
CA VAL A 53 -16.54 -1.73 3.52
C VAL A 53 -17.01 -0.28 3.61
N ASP A 54 -16.59 0.59 2.69
CA ASP A 54 -16.98 2.00 2.69
C ASP A 54 -18.46 2.20 2.36
N ASP A 55 -19.07 1.29 1.60
CA ASP A 55 -20.49 1.28 1.30
C ASP A 55 -21.39 0.87 2.48
N GLU A 56 -20.82 0.26 3.53
CA GLU A 56 -21.56 -0.16 4.71
C GLU A 56 -21.90 1.03 5.65
N PRO A 57 -23.06 0.99 6.35
CA PRO A 57 -23.47 2.08 7.22
C PRO A 57 -22.50 2.28 8.39
N ALA A 58 -22.19 3.54 8.68
CA ALA A 58 -21.27 3.91 9.76
C ALA A 58 -21.90 3.83 11.20
N GLY A 59 -23.15 3.42 11.30
CA GLY A 59 -23.87 3.32 12.57
C GLY A 59 -24.54 4.60 13.01
N ASN A 60 -24.76 4.77 14.32
CA ASN A 60 -25.45 5.92 14.89
C ASN A 60 -24.50 7.12 15.09
N GLU A 61 -25.09 8.31 15.34
CA GLU A 61 -24.36 9.58 15.50
C GLU A 61 -23.25 9.50 16.58
N LYS A 62 -23.47 8.75 17.65
CA LYS A 62 -22.48 8.59 18.70
C LYS A 62 -21.31 7.68 18.31
N MET A 63 -21.54 6.70 17.45
CA MET A 63 -20.50 5.84 16.90
C MET A 63 -19.61 6.61 15.91
N THR A 64 -20.22 7.45 15.07
CA THR A 64 -19.48 8.29 14.13
C THR A 64 -18.66 9.37 14.85
N GLU A 65 -19.19 10.01 15.89
CA GLU A 65 -18.45 10.97 16.73
C GLU A 65 -17.17 10.34 17.34
N ILE A 66 -17.31 9.12 17.87
CA ILE A 66 -16.16 8.39 18.43
C ILE A 66 -15.17 8.00 17.33
N ALA A 67 -15.68 7.54 16.19
CA ALA A 67 -14.83 7.16 15.04
C ALA A 67 -14.03 8.34 14.50
N ASP A 68 -14.66 9.52 14.41
CA ASP A 68 -13.99 10.75 13.96
C ASP A 68 -12.88 11.17 14.94
N ALA A 69 -13.12 11.07 16.24
CA ALA A 69 -12.12 11.34 17.26
C ALA A 69 -10.93 10.37 17.19
N ILE A 70 -11.19 9.09 16.93
CA ILE A 70 -10.15 8.06 16.73
C ILE A 70 -9.35 8.35 15.45
N HIS A 71 -10.04 8.69 14.37
CA HIS A 71 -9.41 9.03 13.09
C HIS A 71 -8.51 10.26 13.24
N GLU A 72 -8.99 11.33 13.85
CA GLU A 72 -8.20 12.55 14.09
C GLU A 72 -6.96 12.24 14.92
N GLY A 73 -7.10 11.49 16.01
CA GLY A 73 -5.98 11.06 16.85
C GLY A 73 -4.95 10.23 16.09
N ALA A 74 -5.40 9.30 15.25
CA ALA A 74 -4.54 8.45 14.41
C ALA A 74 -3.77 9.29 13.38
N MET A 75 -4.42 10.28 12.73
CA MET A 75 -3.77 11.15 11.75
C MET A 75 -2.75 12.09 12.39
N VAL A 76 -3.03 12.63 13.57
CA VAL A 76 -2.07 13.43 14.35
C VAL A 76 -0.86 12.60 14.74
N PHE A 77 -1.07 11.39 15.23
CA PHE A 77 0.01 10.45 15.55
C PHE A 77 0.87 10.17 14.31
N LEU A 78 0.25 9.79 13.20
CA LEU A 78 0.93 9.47 11.95
C LEU A 78 1.76 10.64 11.43
N SER A 79 1.23 11.86 11.51
CA SER A 79 1.95 13.08 11.10
C SER A 79 3.22 13.33 11.92
N ARG A 80 3.21 13.01 13.22
CA ARG A 80 4.41 13.11 14.08
C ARG A 80 5.43 12.03 13.76
N GLU A 81 4.98 10.78 13.61
CA GLU A 81 5.83 9.65 13.26
C GLU A 81 6.50 9.85 11.89
N TYR A 82 5.79 10.38 10.90
CA TYR A 82 6.34 10.64 9.57
C TYR A 82 7.41 11.73 9.54
N LYS A 83 7.33 12.71 10.44
CA LYS A 83 8.41 13.69 10.61
C LYS A 83 9.69 13.01 11.13
N MET A 84 9.57 12.13 12.11
CA MET A 84 10.70 11.37 12.64
C MET A 84 11.27 10.43 11.59
N LEU A 85 10.40 9.69 10.90
CA LEU A 85 10.79 8.81 9.78
C LEU A 85 11.48 9.59 8.66
N GLY A 86 11.01 10.80 8.32
CA GLY A 86 11.63 11.66 7.32
C GLY A 86 13.08 12.02 7.66
N TYR A 87 13.36 12.37 8.92
CA TYR A 87 14.73 12.61 9.38
C TYR A 87 15.59 11.35 9.30
N PHE A 88 15.04 10.20 9.72
CA PHE A 88 15.75 8.93 9.65
C PHE A 88 16.06 8.52 8.20
N VAL A 89 15.07 8.62 7.31
CA VAL A 89 15.23 8.32 5.87
C VAL A 89 16.27 9.25 5.25
N GLY A 90 16.26 10.54 5.59
CA GLY A 90 17.25 11.51 5.12
C GLY A 90 18.67 11.17 5.59
N ALA A 91 18.83 10.79 6.86
CA ALA A 91 20.12 10.40 7.40
C ALA A 91 20.68 9.14 6.73
N VAL A 92 19.84 8.11 6.55
CA VAL A 92 20.25 6.86 5.88
C VAL A 92 20.48 7.08 4.40
N PHE A 93 19.73 7.97 3.73
CA PHE A 93 19.97 8.36 2.34
C PHE A 93 21.40 8.91 2.17
N ILE A 94 21.79 9.88 3.01
CA ILE A 94 23.14 10.47 2.98
C ILE A 94 24.20 9.41 3.28
N LEU A 95 23.96 8.55 4.28
CA LEU A 95 24.87 7.48 4.64
C LEU A 95 25.10 6.51 3.46
N LEU A 96 24.02 6.05 2.81
CA LEU A 96 24.11 5.16 1.64
C LEU A 96 24.80 5.84 0.48
N LEU A 97 24.46 7.11 0.21
CA LEU A 97 25.09 7.88 -0.84
C LEU A 97 26.62 7.93 -0.67
N VAL A 98 27.08 8.25 0.53
CA VAL A 98 28.53 8.34 0.81
C VAL A 98 29.19 6.97 0.79
N LEU A 99 28.69 6.00 1.56
CA LEU A 99 29.33 4.69 1.70
C LEU A 99 29.41 3.92 0.37
N ILE A 100 28.31 3.90 -0.39
CA ILE A 100 28.30 3.18 -1.66
C ILE A 100 29.09 3.92 -2.73
N SER A 101 29.08 5.26 -2.72
CA SER A 101 29.87 6.05 -3.67
C SER A 101 31.36 5.84 -3.50
N VAL A 102 31.84 5.74 -2.26
CA VAL A 102 33.27 5.46 -1.95
C VAL A 102 33.66 4.05 -2.39
N GLN A 103 32.78 3.07 -2.24
CA GLN A 103 33.10 1.66 -2.54
C GLN A 103 32.90 1.28 -4.01
N LYS A 104 31.86 1.80 -4.66
CA LYS A 104 31.39 1.34 -5.99
C LYS A 104 31.27 2.47 -7.03
N GLY A 105 31.60 3.69 -6.65
CA GLY A 105 31.52 4.88 -7.49
C GLY A 105 30.21 5.67 -7.30
N VAL A 106 30.30 6.97 -7.57
CA VAL A 106 29.25 7.96 -7.29
C VAL A 106 27.93 7.63 -7.99
N TRP A 107 27.99 7.11 -9.21
CA TRP A 107 26.78 6.76 -9.98
C TRP A 107 25.94 5.64 -9.31
N ILE A 108 26.62 4.58 -8.87
CA ILE A 108 25.96 3.46 -8.18
C ILE A 108 25.44 3.90 -6.81
N GLY A 109 26.23 4.70 -6.07
CA GLY A 109 25.84 5.27 -4.79
C GLY A 109 24.57 6.11 -4.88
N PHE A 110 24.50 7.00 -5.88
CA PHE A 110 23.35 7.85 -6.11
C PHE A 110 22.07 7.05 -6.38
N TRP A 111 22.11 6.09 -7.32
CA TRP A 111 20.93 5.29 -7.64
C TRP A 111 20.48 4.37 -6.51
N THR A 112 21.45 3.87 -5.72
CA THR A 112 21.12 3.07 -4.52
C THR A 112 20.41 3.92 -3.47
N ALA A 113 20.89 5.13 -3.21
CA ALA A 113 20.26 6.05 -2.27
C ALA A 113 18.86 6.49 -2.75
N VAL A 114 18.69 6.75 -4.05
CA VAL A 114 17.38 7.08 -4.63
C VAL A 114 16.41 5.89 -4.52
N ALA A 115 16.84 4.67 -4.85
CA ALA A 115 16.01 3.48 -4.71
C ALA A 115 15.55 3.26 -3.26
N TYR A 116 16.44 3.49 -2.28
CA TYR A 116 16.08 3.47 -0.87
C TYR A 116 15.02 4.51 -0.51
N ALA A 117 15.20 5.78 -0.96
CA ALA A 117 14.26 6.86 -0.66
C ALA A 117 12.87 6.60 -1.28
N VAL A 118 12.84 6.09 -2.51
CA VAL A 118 11.59 5.69 -3.18
C VAL A 118 10.90 4.54 -2.43
N GLY A 119 11.65 3.52 -2.03
CA GLY A 119 11.11 2.40 -1.24
C GLY A 119 10.56 2.85 0.11
N ALA A 120 11.28 3.72 0.82
CA ALA A 120 10.82 4.31 2.08
C ALA A 120 9.55 5.14 1.88
N GLY A 121 9.48 5.95 0.81
CA GLY A 121 8.29 6.72 0.44
C GLY A 121 7.07 5.83 0.17
N CYS A 122 7.25 4.75 -0.61
CA CYS A 122 6.18 3.78 -0.85
C CYS A 122 5.70 3.11 0.44
N SER A 123 6.61 2.78 1.36
CA SER A 123 6.26 2.21 2.67
C SER A 123 5.46 3.19 3.54
N MET A 124 5.85 4.46 3.56
CA MET A 124 5.11 5.51 4.28
C MET A 124 3.71 5.69 3.68
N LEU A 125 3.58 5.72 2.35
CA LEU A 125 2.27 5.81 1.69
C LEU A 125 1.39 4.60 2.02
N ALA A 126 1.92 3.39 2.01
CA ALA A 126 1.18 2.19 2.39
C ALA A 126 0.70 2.28 3.85
N GLY A 127 1.54 2.77 4.77
CA GLY A 127 1.17 3.02 6.16
C GLY A 127 0.05 4.05 6.32
N TYR A 128 0.11 5.14 5.55
CA TYR A 128 -0.94 6.17 5.54
C TYR A 128 -2.28 5.61 5.07
N PHE A 129 -2.30 4.92 3.93
CA PHE A 129 -3.53 4.32 3.41
C PHE A 129 -4.06 3.22 4.34
N GLY A 130 -3.18 2.41 4.94
CA GLY A 130 -3.55 1.38 5.90
C GLY A 130 -4.21 1.96 7.16
N MET A 131 -3.63 3.03 7.74
CA MET A 131 -4.20 3.70 8.91
C MET A 131 -5.54 4.37 8.58
N ASN A 132 -5.63 5.05 7.44
CA ASN A 132 -6.88 5.65 6.97
C ASN A 132 -7.98 4.59 6.79
N ALA A 133 -7.67 3.49 6.12
CA ALA A 133 -8.61 2.38 5.93
C ALA A 133 -9.04 1.76 7.27
N ALA A 134 -8.11 1.52 8.18
CA ALA A 134 -8.42 0.91 9.48
C ALA A 134 -9.34 1.78 10.33
N THR A 135 -9.09 3.09 10.39
CA THR A 135 -9.94 4.02 11.18
C THR A 135 -11.32 4.22 10.56
N THR A 136 -11.43 4.20 9.24
CA THR A 136 -12.72 4.31 8.53
C THR A 136 -13.54 3.02 8.65
N SER A 137 -12.89 1.85 8.56
CA SER A 137 -13.55 0.55 8.59
C SER A 137 -14.02 0.13 10.00
N GLY A 138 -13.34 0.63 11.04
CA GLY A 138 -13.58 0.19 12.42
C GLY A 138 -15.02 0.43 12.90
N VAL A 139 -15.60 1.59 12.62
CA VAL A 139 -16.96 1.93 13.01
C VAL A 139 -17.99 1.09 12.22
N ARG A 140 -17.77 0.86 10.94
CA ARG A 140 -18.65 0.05 10.09
C ARG A 140 -18.67 -1.41 10.51
N THR A 141 -17.50 -1.95 10.86
CA THR A 141 -17.40 -3.30 11.44
C THR A 141 -18.14 -3.41 12.76
N SER A 142 -18.05 -2.38 13.60
CA SER A 142 -18.78 -2.34 14.88
C SER A 142 -20.28 -2.27 14.68
N GLN A 143 -20.77 -1.53 13.70
CA GLN A 143 -22.18 -1.48 13.35
C GLN A 143 -22.66 -2.83 12.80
N ALA A 144 -21.95 -3.43 11.86
CA ALA A 144 -22.31 -4.73 11.31
C ALA A 144 -22.39 -5.83 12.38
N ALA A 145 -21.54 -5.77 13.41
CA ALA A 145 -21.59 -6.70 14.53
C ALA A 145 -22.81 -6.53 15.45
N LEU A 146 -23.49 -5.38 15.40
CA LEU A 146 -24.75 -5.16 16.14
C LEU A 146 -25.97 -5.66 15.36
N ASP A 147 -25.87 -5.69 14.04
CA ASP A 147 -26.97 -6.06 13.14
C ASP A 147 -27.00 -7.58 12.84
N GLY A 148 -25.94 -8.31 13.10
CA GLY A 148 -25.78 -9.74 12.79
C GLY A 148 -25.31 -10.59 13.90
#